data_2017c99eec907c99836c91770a4ead02
#
_entry.id   2017c99eec907c99836c91770a4ead02
#
_cell.length_a   1.000
_cell.length_b   1.000
_cell.length_c   1.000
_cell.angle_alpha   90.00
_cell.angle_beta   90.00
_cell.angle_gamma   90.00
#
_symmetry.space_group_name_H-M   'P 1'
#
loop_
_entity.id
_entity.type
_entity.pdbx_description
1 polymer ?
#
loop_
_entity_poly.entity_id
_entity_poly.type
_entity_poly.pdbx_seq_one_letter_code
_entity_poly.pdbx_strand_id
1 'polypeptide(L)'
;MKVTHFSDPGCPWAYSAGPAFAVLQWRYGAQLEWRHVMIGLSETAEQYRRRGVTGETQARNYRSFRRRGMPFATAPREQGPHATWPMCRVVVAARRLAPDREWAVFRALQLAQFTSTLQLDDPAAIEQALHWVPGIDAAALVAASSDAETEERFAADRREARSAAGGPTDFQDRSATTPEGEIRFTAPSAIFTAGDGRSLEVGGFQPVEAYDVAIANLERSLERRPPAEDPAEILAAFPDGLTTSEVAAVMTHHLAIPDRDAAEDALIATVAAGAATRRAFGNDALWTPATTAASALAA
;
A
#
# COMPACT_ATOMS: atom_id res chain seq x y z
N MET A 1 2.04 -12.37 -15.64
CA MET A 1 0.86 -11.49 -15.78
C MET A 1 1.22 -10.12 -15.27
N LYS A 2 0.90 -9.03 -16.01
CA LYS A 2 1.14 -7.66 -15.54
C LYS A 2 -0.02 -7.19 -14.68
N VAL A 3 0.29 -6.43 -13.61
CA VAL A 3 -0.69 -5.81 -12.71
C VAL A 3 -0.41 -4.33 -12.64
N THR A 4 -1.30 -3.50 -13.15
CA THR A 4 -1.25 -2.04 -12.95
C THR A 4 -2.09 -1.69 -11.73
N HIS A 5 -1.44 -1.23 -10.67
CA HIS A 5 -2.07 -0.87 -9.40
C HIS A 5 -2.17 0.64 -9.24
N PHE A 6 -3.37 1.17 -9.32
CA PHE A 6 -3.68 2.58 -9.08
C PHE A 6 -3.86 2.82 -7.59
N SER A 7 -3.03 3.66 -7.02
CA SER A 7 -3.03 3.90 -5.58
C SER A 7 -2.57 5.30 -5.20
N ASP A 8 -2.64 5.58 -3.91
CA ASP A 8 -2.16 6.83 -3.30
C ASP A 8 -1.79 6.54 -1.84
N PRO A 9 -0.60 6.93 -1.35
CA PRO A 9 -0.20 6.69 0.04
C PRO A 9 -1.16 7.27 1.08
N GLY A 10 -1.90 8.36 0.72
CA GLY A 10 -2.87 9.00 1.59
C GLY A 10 -4.29 8.41 1.54
N CYS A 11 -4.53 7.37 0.75
CA CYS A 11 -5.86 6.77 0.64
C CYS A 11 -6.13 5.70 1.71
N PRO A 12 -7.08 5.90 2.64
CA PRO A 12 -7.37 4.90 3.68
C PRO A 12 -7.98 3.60 3.13
N TRP A 13 -8.66 3.65 1.99
CA TRP A 13 -9.18 2.46 1.32
C TRP A 13 -8.06 1.62 0.71
N ALA A 14 -7.09 2.29 0.04
CA ALA A 14 -5.91 1.61 -0.52
C ALA A 14 -5.07 0.97 0.58
N TYR A 15 -4.88 1.68 1.70
CA TYR A 15 -4.20 1.13 2.87
C TYR A 15 -4.93 -0.07 3.46
N SER A 16 -6.27 0.01 3.58
CA SER A 16 -7.09 -1.09 4.10
C SER A 16 -7.12 -2.32 3.18
N ALA A 17 -6.73 -2.20 1.92
CA ALA A 17 -6.61 -3.31 0.98
C ALA A 17 -5.28 -4.09 1.15
N GLY A 18 -4.36 -3.64 2.01
CA GLY A 18 -3.07 -4.29 2.28
C GLY A 18 -3.18 -5.81 2.47
N PRO A 19 -4.10 -6.33 3.32
CA PRO A 19 -4.28 -7.76 3.49
C PRO A 19 -4.59 -8.53 2.20
N ALA A 20 -5.45 -7.99 1.33
CA ALA A 20 -5.76 -8.63 0.05
C ALA A 20 -4.54 -8.66 -0.89
N PHE A 21 -3.78 -7.56 -0.95
CA PHE A 21 -2.56 -7.50 -1.76
C PHE A 21 -1.44 -8.38 -1.20
N ALA A 22 -1.29 -8.51 0.12
CA ALA A 22 -0.36 -9.44 0.73
C ALA A 22 -0.69 -10.90 0.34
N VAL A 23 -1.98 -11.27 0.35
CA VAL A 23 -2.42 -12.60 -0.12
C VAL A 23 -2.09 -12.82 -1.60
N LEU A 24 -2.30 -11.83 -2.48
CA LEU A 24 -1.97 -11.96 -3.90
C LEU A 24 -0.46 -12.13 -4.11
N GLN A 25 0.36 -11.34 -3.42
CA GLN A 25 1.82 -11.43 -3.48
C GLN A 25 2.31 -12.79 -2.95
N TRP A 26 1.75 -13.29 -1.85
CA TRP A 26 2.04 -14.61 -1.33
C TRP A 26 1.65 -15.72 -2.32
N ARG A 27 0.41 -15.65 -2.81
CA ARG A 27 -0.22 -16.71 -3.61
C ARG A 27 0.40 -16.89 -4.97
N TYR A 28 0.76 -15.78 -5.62
CA TYR A 28 1.25 -15.78 -6.99
C TYR A 28 2.73 -15.39 -7.13
N GLY A 29 3.31 -14.73 -6.16
CA GLY A 29 4.72 -14.33 -6.16
C GLY A 29 5.15 -13.61 -7.43
N ALA A 30 6.30 -14.00 -7.97
CA ALA A 30 6.87 -13.42 -9.19
C ALA A 30 6.06 -13.67 -10.48
N GLN A 31 4.99 -14.46 -10.44
CA GLN A 31 4.08 -14.64 -11.57
C GLN A 31 3.25 -13.37 -11.85
N LEU A 32 3.14 -12.45 -10.87
CA LEU A 32 2.54 -11.13 -11.01
C LEU A 32 3.63 -10.06 -11.05
N GLU A 33 3.72 -9.37 -12.18
CA GLU A 33 4.62 -8.23 -12.39
C GLU A 33 3.87 -6.93 -12.04
N TRP A 34 4.21 -6.33 -10.89
CA TRP A 34 3.53 -5.15 -10.38
C TRP A 34 4.11 -3.86 -10.94
N ARG A 35 3.22 -2.95 -11.33
CA ARG A 35 3.51 -1.57 -11.66
C ARG A 35 2.54 -0.66 -10.90
N HIS A 36 3.06 0.31 -10.19
CA HIS A 36 2.25 1.24 -9.43
C HIS A 36 2.01 2.53 -10.23
N VAL A 37 0.80 3.07 -10.11
CA VAL A 37 0.39 4.35 -10.69
C VAL A 37 -0.11 5.24 -9.56
N MET A 38 0.58 6.35 -9.33
CA MET A 38 0.23 7.30 -8.27
C MET A 38 -0.90 8.23 -8.74
N ILE A 39 -2.07 8.11 -8.11
CA ILE A 39 -3.28 8.87 -8.49
C ILE A 39 -3.13 10.36 -8.18
N GLY A 40 -2.51 10.71 -7.03
CA GLY A 40 -2.42 12.08 -6.54
C GLY A 40 -3.79 12.64 -6.15
N LEU A 41 -4.30 12.21 -4.99
CA LEU A 41 -5.65 12.55 -4.53
C LEU A 41 -5.83 14.02 -4.16
N SER A 42 -4.79 14.67 -3.63
CA SER A 42 -4.83 16.08 -3.29
C SER A 42 -3.48 16.75 -3.53
N GLU A 43 -3.52 17.87 -4.25
CA GLU A 43 -2.37 18.72 -4.50
C GLU A 43 -2.04 19.58 -3.28
N THR A 44 -3.09 20.07 -2.61
CA THR A 44 -2.96 20.96 -1.45
C THR A 44 -3.87 20.50 -0.30
N ALA A 45 -3.46 20.81 0.92
CA ALA A 45 -4.27 20.59 2.13
C ALA A 45 -5.61 21.34 2.08
N GLU A 46 -5.65 22.47 1.38
CA GLU A 46 -6.85 23.31 1.24
C GLU A 46 -8.02 22.57 0.59
N GLN A 47 -7.74 21.62 -0.34
CA GLN A 47 -8.77 20.79 -0.96
C GLN A 47 -9.54 19.94 0.07
N TYR A 48 -8.87 19.49 1.13
CA TYR A 48 -9.53 18.81 2.25
C TYR A 48 -10.26 19.77 3.19
N ARG A 49 -9.64 20.93 3.52
CA ARG A 49 -10.24 21.93 4.40
C ARG A 49 -11.57 22.46 3.82
N ARG A 50 -11.63 22.72 2.51
CA ARG A 50 -12.88 23.14 1.82
C ARG A 50 -14.00 22.10 1.91
N ARG A 51 -13.66 20.81 2.10
CA ARG A 51 -14.62 19.74 2.34
C ARG A 51 -14.97 19.56 3.83
N GLY A 52 -14.53 20.45 4.70
CA GLY A 52 -14.75 20.38 6.14
C GLY A 52 -13.92 19.33 6.87
N VAL A 53 -12.84 18.81 6.24
CA VAL A 53 -11.95 17.87 6.91
C VAL A 53 -11.04 18.62 7.86
N THR A 54 -11.09 18.24 9.15
CA THR A 54 -10.20 18.69 10.21
C THR A 54 -9.38 17.53 10.74
N GLY A 55 -8.36 17.79 11.57
CA GLY A 55 -7.61 16.72 12.25
C GLY A 55 -8.52 15.81 13.08
N GLU A 56 -9.54 16.41 13.75
CA GLU A 56 -10.51 15.65 14.55
C GLU A 56 -11.40 14.75 13.68
N THR A 57 -12.01 15.31 12.62
CA THR A 57 -12.89 14.51 11.74
C THR A 57 -12.10 13.41 11.03
N GLN A 58 -10.84 13.67 10.66
CA GLN A 58 -9.94 12.68 10.08
C GLN A 58 -9.64 11.55 11.07
N ALA A 59 -9.31 11.86 12.34
CA ALA A 59 -9.06 10.86 13.38
C ALA A 59 -10.31 10.00 13.67
N ARG A 60 -11.50 10.61 13.69
CA ARG A 60 -12.77 9.86 13.82
C ARG A 60 -13.00 8.92 12.64
N ASN A 61 -12.71 9.36 11.41
CA ASN A 61 -12.79 8.53 10.22
C ASN A 61 -11.80 7.35 10.31
N TYR A 62 -10.56 7.58 10.73
CA TYR A 62 -9.56 6.51 10.92
C TYR A 62 -10.01 5.48 11.94
N ARG A 63 -10.67 5.89 13.03
CA ARG A 63 -11.28 4.97 13.98
C ARG A 63 -12.27 4.02 13.31
N SER A 64 -13.05 4.51 12.35
CA SER A 64 -14.01 3.67 11.62
C SER A 64 -13.34 2.66 10.68
N PHE A 65 -12.15 2.98 10.16
CA PHE A 65 -11.39 2.10 9.28
C PHE A 65 -10.71 0.93 10.02
N ARG A 66 -10.47 1.02 11.34
CA ARG A 66 -9.89 -0.07 12.15
C ARG A 66 -10.61 -1.41 11.98
N ARG A 67 -11.94 -1.38 11.76
CA ARG A 67 -12.74 -2.59 11.50
C ARG A 67 -12.34 -3.35 10.23
N ARG A 68 -11.49 -2.76 9.37
CA ARG A 68 -10.96 -3.40 8.16
C ARG A 68 -9.63 -4.11 8.39
N GLY A 69 -9.14 -4.07 9.63
CA GLY A 69 -7.99 -4.84 10.08
C GLY A 69 -6.70 -4.04 10.18
N MET A 70 -6.37 -3.19 9.21
CA MET A 70 -5.12 -2.43 9.24
C MET A 70 -5.03 -1.47 10.43
N PRO A 71 -3.81 -1.20 10.97
CA PRO A 71 -3.63 -0.29 12.09
C PRO A 71 -3.89 1.17 11.72
N PHE A 72 -4.65 1.88 12.56
CA PHE A 72 -4.91 3.31 12.41
C PHE A 72 -4.73 4.02 13.76
N ALA A 73 -3.90 5.06 13.78
CA ALA A 73 -3.86 6.01 14.89
C ALA A 73 -5.10 6.91 14.87
N THR A 74 -5.60 7.25 16.06
CA THR A 74 -6.76 8.15 16.22
C THR A 74 -6.38 9.47 16.87
N ALA A 75 -5.08 9.79 16.94
CA ALA A 75 -4.61 11.09 17.38
C ALA A 75 -4.86 12.13 16.27
N PRO A 76 -5.55 13.25 16.55
CA PRO A 76 -5.72 14.33 15.60
C PRO A 76 -4.37 14.96 15.24
N ARG A 77 -4.15 15.29 13.96
CA ARG A 77 -3.04 16.13 13.55
C ARG A 77 -3.34 17.59 13.91
N GLU A 78 -2.39 18.27 14.55
CA GLU A 78 -2.56 19.69 14.97
C GLU A 78 -2.78 20.61 13.78
N GLN A 79 -2.04 20.40 12.68
CA GLN A 79 -2.16 21.20 11.46
C GLN A 79 -3.32 20.74 10.55
N GLY A 80 -4.06 19.71 10.95
CA GLY A 80 -5.15 19.12 10.18
C GLY A 80 -4.67 18.23 9.03
N PRO A 81 -5.50 18.08 7.98
CA PRO A 81 -5.15 17.28 6.82
C PRO A 81 -4.02 17.91 6.00
N HIS A 82 -3.22 17.09 5.33
CA HIS A 82 -2.16 17.50 4.42
C HIS A 82 -2.36 16.95 3.00
N ALA A 83 -1.60 17.49 2.06
CA ALA A 83 -1.61 17.08 0.66
C ALA A 83 -1.03 15.67 0.50
N THR A 84 -1.46 14.93 -0.54
CA THR A 84 -0.90 13.61 -0.85
C THR A 84 0.14 13.64 -1.97
N TRP A 85 0.16 14.71 -2.79
CA TRP A 85 1.13 14.80 -3.90
C TRP A 85 2.58 14.71 -3.47
N PRO A 86 3.05 15.33 -2.37
CA PRO A 86 4.44 15.18 -1.93
C PRO A 86 4.83 13.71 -1.70
N MET A 87 3.99 12.93 -1.03
CA MET A 87 4.21 11.49 -0.85
C MET A 87 4.24 10.74 -2.19
N CYS A 88 3.31 11.04 -3.10
CA CYS A 88 3.25 10.41 -4.43
C CYS A 88 4.53 10.69 -5.23
N ARG A 89 5.05 11.93 -5.21
CA ARG A 89 6.30 12.29 -5.88
C ARG A 89 7.50 11.55 -5.30
N VAL A 90 7.56 11.35 -4.00
CA VAL A 90 8.64 10.57 -3.37
C VAL A 90 8.59 9.10 -3.79
N VAL A 91 7.40 8.50 -3.93
CA VAL A 91 7.25 7.14 -4.50
C VAL A 91 7.75 7.10 -5.94
N VAL A 92 7.41 8.10 -6.77
CA VAL A 92 7.90 8.21 -8.15
C VAL A 92 9.41 8.45 -8.21
N ALA A 93 9.99 9.22 -7.29
CA ALA A 93 11.43 9.38 -7.16
C ALA A 93 12.10 8.04 -6.79
N ALA A 94 11.50 7.25 -5.90
CA ALA A 94 11.99 5.91 -5.56
C ALA A 94 11.95 4.97 -6.78
N ARG A 95 10.89 4.99 -7.60
CA ARG A 95 10.82 4.24 -8.87
C ARG A 95 12.00 4.57 -9.79
N ARG A 96 12.49 5.81 -9.76
CA ARG A 96 13.61 6.27 -10.58
C ARG A 96 14.97 5.91 -10.00
N LEU A 97 15.18 6.14 -8.70
CA LEU A 97 16.49 6.06 -8.05
C LEU A 97 16.75 4.71 -7.34
N ALA A 98 15.70 4.03 -6.92
CA ALA A 98 15.76 2.75 -6.21
C ALA A 98 14.55 1.89 -6.59
N PRO A 99 14.42 1.45 -7.86
CA PRO A 99 13.20 0.80 -8.38
C PRO A 99 12.78 -0.43 -7.58
N ASP A 100 13.73 -1.21 -7.09
CA ASP A 100 13.48 -2.39 -6.25
C ASP A 100 12.91 -2.03 -4.86
N ARG A 101 12.94 -0.75 -4.49
CA ARG A 101 12.46 -0.22 -3.20
C ARG A 101 11.18 0.62 -3.32
N GLU A 102 10.66 0.85 -4.54
CA GLU A 102 9.44 1.65 -4.76
C GLU A 102 8.29 1.21 -3.86
N TRP A 103 8.03 -0.11 -3.81
CA TRP A 103 6.95 -0.67 -2.98
C TRP A 103 7.19 -0.45 -1.48
N ALA A 104 8.43 -0.63 -1.02
CA ALA A 104 8.77 -0.41 0.39
C ALA A 104 8.60 1.06 0.80
N VAL A 105 9.00 2.00 -0.06
CA VAL A 105 8.79 3.45 0.13
C VAL A 105 7.29 3.77 0.16
N PHE A 106 6.52 3.27 -0.79
CA PHE A 106 5.06 3.45 -0.80
C PHE A 106 4.42 2.95 0.48
N ARG A 107 4.75 1.73 0.93
CA ARG A 107 4.22 1.16 2.17
C ARG A 107 4.65 1.92 3.42
N ALA A 108 5.90 2.37 3.50
CA ALA A 108 6.38 3.17 4.63
C ALA A 108 5.59 4.47 4.78
N LEU A 109 5.32 5.15 3.66
CA LEU A 109 4.50 6.36 3.65
C LEU A 109 3.05 6.08 4.04
N GLN A 110 2.45 4.97 3.58
CA GLN A 110 1.11 4.56 4.03
C GLN A 110 1.08 4.28 5.54
N LEU A 111 2.04 3.51 6.06
CA LEU A 111 2.13 3.22 7.49
C LEU A 111 2.25 4.52 8.29
N ALA A 112 3.18 5.41 7.92
CA ALA A 112 3.33 6.69 8.60
C ALA A 112 2.05 7.55 8.51
N GLN A 113 1.40 7.59 7.34
CA GLN A 113 0.15 8.32 7.12
C GLN A 113 -0.95 7.92 8.09
N PHE A 114 -1.11 6.62 8.33
CA PHE A 114 -2.26 6.11 9.08
C PHE A 114 -1.96 5.72 10.52
N THR A 115 -0.68 5.64 10.92
CA THR A 115 -0.30 5.22 12.27
C THR A 115 0.45 6.29 13.07
N SER A 116 0.67 7.48 12.48
CA SER A 116 1.33 8.60 13.14
C SER A 116 0.59 9.92 12.93
N THR A 117 1.08 10.98 13.57
CA THR A 117 0.63 12.36 13.38
C THR A 117 1.56 13.18 12.50
N LEU A 118 2.53 12.54 11.84
CA LEU A 118 3.47 13.22 10.94
C LEU A 118 2.73 13.99 9.84
N GLN A 119 3.22 15.16 9.53
CA GLN A 119 2.70 16.04 8.48
C GLN A 119 3.42 15.71 7.16
N LEU A 120 2.89 14.72 6.41
CA LEU A 120 3.59 14.12 5.25
C LEU A 120 3.48 14.94 3.96
N ASP A 121 3.25 16.24 4.07
CA ASP A 121 3.54 17.25 3.04
C ASP A 121 4.77 18.10 3.41
N ASP A 122 5.38 17.86 4.58
CA ASP A 122 6.67 18.40 5.01
C ASP A 122 7.81 17.43 4.61
N PRO A 123 8.83 17.88 3.88
CA PRO A 123 9.99 17.08 3.49
C PRO A 123 10.67 16.36 4.66
N ALA A 124 10.89 17.03 5.79
CA ALA A 124 11.54 16.43 6.97
C ALA A 124 10.69 15.31 7.60
N ALA A 125 9.36 15.47 7.61
CA ALA A 125 8.46 14.43 8.10
C ALA A 125 8.42 13.21 7.16
N ILE A 126 8.50 13.42 5.85
CA ILE A 126 8.62 12.32 4.87
C ILE A 126 9.95 11.58 5.07
N GLU A 127 11.08 12.30 5.20
CA GLU A 127 12.38 11.70 5.48
C GLU A 127 12.33 10.86 6.77
N GLN A 128 11.75 11.42 7.85
CA GLN A 128 11.53 10.69 9.09
C GLN A 128 10.68 9.42 8.90
N ALA A 129 9.65 9.47 8.08
CA ALA A 129 8.80 8.32 7.77
C ALA A 129 9.56 7.20 7.05
N LEU A 130 10.59 7.53 6.30
CA LEU A 130 11.38 6.61 5.46
C LEU A 130 12.65 6.08 6.14
N HIS A 131 13.07 6.64 7.28
CA HIS A 131 14.38 6.36 7.91
C HIS A 131 14.61 4.86 8.23
N TRP A 132 13.57 4.07 8.35
CA TRP A 132 13.65 2.65 8.68
C TRP A 132 13.59 1.72 7.45
N VAL A 133 13.40 2.27 6.24
CA VAL A 133 13.39 1.49 5.00
C VAL A 133 14.83 1.20 4.60
N PRO A 134 15.26 -0.07 4.56
CA PRO A 134 16.64 -0.38 4.23
C PRO A 134 16.92 -0.16 2.74
N GLY A 135 18.18 0.15 2.41
CA GLY A 135 18.65 0.23 1.02
C GLY A 135 18.20 1.47 0.25
N ILE A 136 17.74 2.53 0.93
CA ILE A 136 17.45 3.84 0.32
C ILE A 136 18.22 4.95 1.02
N ASP A 137 18.45 6.04 0.28
CA ASP A 137 18.79 7.34 0.83
C ASP A 137 17.52 8.19 0.87
N ALA A 138 16.91 8.31 2.06
CA ALA A 138 15.64 9.02 2.24
C ALA A 138 15.76 10.50 1.88
N ALA A 139 16.87 11.16 2.23
CA ALA A 139 17.11 12.57 1.92
C ALA A 139 17.25 12.77 0.40
N ALA A 140 17.98 11.89 -0.29
CA ALA A 140 18.09 11.94 -1.75
C ALA A 140 16.73 11.71 -2.43
N LEU A 141 15.88 10.80 -1.95
CA LEU A 141 14.54 10.59 -2.50
C LEU A 141 13.65 11.81 -2.31
N VAL A 142 13.69 12.43 -1.12
CA VAL A 142 12.93 13.65 -0.83
C VAL A 142 13.41 14.80 -1.71
N ALA A 143 14.72 14.99 -1.87
CA ALA A 143 15.26 16.02 -2.77
C ALA A 143 14.83 15.78 -4.22
N ALA A 144 14.95 14.54 -4.72
CA ALA A 144 14.59 14.16 -6.07
C ALA A 144 13.07 14.21 -6.36
N SER A 145 12.24 14.28 -5.34
CA SER A 145 10.78 14.40 -5.51
C SER A 145 10.35 15.71 -6.19
N SER A 146 11.23 16.71 -6.19
CA SER A 146 11.02 18.03 -6.85
C SER A 146 11.72 18.16 -8.20
N ASP A 147 12.41 17.12 -8.66
CA ASP A 147 13.09 17.13 -9.96
C ASP A 147 12.07 17.17 -11.11
N ALA A 148 12.44 17.85 -12.21
CA ALA A 148 11.59 17.93 -13.41
C ALA A 148 11.23 16.54 -13.97
N GLU A 149 12.15 15.58 -13.95
CA GLU A 149 11.89 14.20 -14.39
C GLU A 149 10.87 13.49 -13.49
N THR A 150 10.97 13.66 -12.17
CA THR A 150 10.00 13.10 -11.22
C THR A 150 8.61 13.70 -11.44
N GLU A 151 8.54 15.02 -11.63
CA GLU A 151 7.27 15.71 -11.91
C GLU A 151 6.65 15.23 -13.22
N GLU A 152 7.42 15.08 -14.29
CA GLU A 152 6.94 14.56 -15.59
C GLU A 152 6.38 13.14 -15.45
N ARG A 153 7.09 12.25 -14.74
CA ARG A 153 6.64 10.88 -14.47
C ARG A 153 5.38 10.84 -13.61
N PHE A 154 5.32 11.68 -12.59
CA PHE A 154 4.11 11.80 -11.76
C PHE A 154 2.92 12.37 -12.54
N ALA A 155 3.15 13.36 -13.40
CA ALA A 155 2.13 13.86 -14.30
C ALA A 155 1.63 12.79 -15.28
N ALA A 156 2.51 11.89 -15.75
CA ALA A 156 2.13 10.73 -16.57
C ALA A 156 1.25 9.75 -15.78
N ASP A 157 1.61 9.38 -14.55
CA ASP A 157 0.81 8.56 -13.65
C ASP A 157 -0.60 9.17 -13.44
N ARG A 158 -0.66 10.48 -13.21
CA ARG A 158 -1.93 11.19 -13.03
C ARG A 158 -2.80 11.19 -14.27
N ARG A 159 -2.20 11.37 -15.45
CA ARG A 159 -2.95 11.25 -16.73
C ARG A 159 -3.51 9.84 -16.92
N GLU A 160 -2.68 8.82 -16.67
CA GLU A 160 -3.13 7.43 -16.76
C GLU A 160 -4.23 7.13 -15.73
N ALA A 161 -4.09 7.59 -14.51
CA ALA A 161 -5.12 7.42 -13.48
C ALA A 161 -6.47 8.07 -13.87
N ARG A 162 -6.47 9.06 -14.76
CA ARG A 162 -7.67 9.79 -15.26
C ARG A 162 -8.24 9.26 -16.57
N SER A 163 -7.86 8.05 -16.95
CA SER A 163 -8.36 7.41 -18.17
C SER A 163 -9.48 6.39 -17.94
N ALA A 164 -10.17 6.44 -16.80
CA ALA A 164 -11.21 5.46 -16.45
C ALA A 164 -12.55 5.67 -17.19
N ALA A 165 -12.76 6.85 -17.78
CA ALA A 165 -14.01 7.21 -18.43
C ALA A 165 -14.44 6.19 -19.52
N GLY A 166 -15.68 5.70 -19.44
CA GLY A 166 -16.24 4.72 -20.37
C GLY A 166 -15.64 3.32 -20.28
N GLY A 167 -14.74 3.07 -19.31
CA GLY A 167 -14.17 1.76 -19.02
C GLY A 167 -15.01 0.92 -18.07
N PRO A 168 -14.64 -0.37 -17.86
CA PRO A 168 -15.36 -1.27 -16.97
C PRO A 168 -15.50 -0.75 -15.53
N THR A 169 -14.44 -0.14 -15.00
CA THR A 169 -14.47 0.45 -13.66
C THR A 169 -15.48 1.59 -13.55
N ASP A 170 -15.63 2.40 -14.61
CA ASP A 170 -16.59 3.50 -14.65
C ASP A 170 -18.03 2.98 -14.75
N PHE A 171 -18.30 2.03 -15.62
CA PHE A 171 -19.62 1.39 -15.75
C PHE A 171 -20.09 0.67 -14.47
N GLN A 172 -19.18 0.29 -13.60
CA GLN A 172 -19.48 -0.35 -12.33
C GLN A 172 -19.61 0.64 -11.15
N ASP A 173 -19.63 1.95 -11.40
CA ASP A 173 -19.60 3.00 -10.37
C ASP A 173 -18.41 2.86 -9.40
N ARG A 174 -17.25 2.41 -9.93
CA ARG A 174 -16.00 2.24 -9.17
C ARG A 174 -14.93 3.26 -9.55
N SER A 175 -15.30 4.22 -10.38
CA SER A 175 -14.52 5.42 -10.70
C SER A 175 -14.80 6.56 -9.70
N ALA A 176 -14.14 7.68 -9.88
CA ALA A 176 -14.44 8.91 -9.17
C ALA A 176 -14.21 10.12 -10.08
N THR A 177 -15.06 11.13 -9.95
CA THR A 177 -14.89 12.39 -10.68
C THR A 177 -13.92 13.32 -9.94
N THR A 178 -12.95 13.87 -10.66
CA THR A 178 -12.05 14.90 -10.13
C THR A 178 -12.77 16.25 -10.03
N PRO A 179 -12.23 17.23 -9.28
CA PRO A 179 -12.79 18.58 -9.26
C PRO A 179 -12.87 19.23 -10.65
N GLU A 180 -11.99 18.83 -11.57
CA GLU A 180 -11.92 19.33 -12.95
C GLU A 180 -12.91 18.60 -13.89
N GLY A 181 -13.63 17.59 -13.39
CA GLY A 181 -14.64 16.83 -14.14
C GLY A 181 -14.10 15.60 -14.85
N GLU A 182 -12.83 15.25 -14.70
CA GLU A 182 -12.25 14.03 -15.27
C GLU A 182 -12.67 12.79 -14.46
N ILE A 183 -12.85 11.67 -15.15
CA ILE A 183 -13.16 10.38 -14.53
C ILE A 183 -11.86 9.60 -14.30
N ARG A 184 -11.58 9.27 -13.05
CA ARG A 184 -10.36 8.57 -12.64
C ARG A 184 -10.64 7.25 -11.98
N PHE A 185 -9.67 6.35 -12.04
CA PHE A 185 -9.63 5.17 -11.18
C PHE A 185 -9.66 5.57 -9.70
N THR A 186 -10.34 4.80 -8.87
CA THR A 186 -10.28 4.95 -7.41
C THR A 186 -9.02 4.28 -6.85
N ALA A 187 -8.58 4.70 -5.67
CA ALA A 187 -7.54 4.02 -4.90
C ALA A 187 -8.21 3.12 -3.83
N PRO A 188 -7.97 1.78 -3.83
CA PRO A 188 -7.19 1.04 -4.82
C PRO A 188 -8.02 0.68 -6.06
N SER A 189 -7.37 0.52 -7.21
CA SER A 189 -7.90 -0.20 -8.38
C SER A 189 -6.76 -0.99 -9.01
N ALA A 190 -7.06 -2.10 -9.67
CA ALA A 190 -6.06 -2.91 -10.35
C ALA A 190 -6.53 -3.31 -11.75
N ILE A 191 -5.62 -3.27 -12.74
CA ILE A 191 -5.82 -3.84 -14.06
C ILE A 191 -4.87 -5.02 -14.20
N PHE A 192 -5.44 -6.20 -14.43
CA PHE A 192 -4.70 -7.42 -14.70
C PHE A 192 -4.62 -7.61 -16.23
N THR A 193 -3.42 -7.82 -16.76
CA THR A 193 -3.19 -8.01 -18.20
C THR A 193 -2.43 -9.30 -18.44
N ALA A 194 -3.04 -10.21 -19.18
CA ALA A 194 -2.42 -11.47 -19.60
C ALA A 194 -1.37 -11.25 -20.71
N GLY A 195 -0.55 -12.26 -20.97
CA GLY A 195 0.48 -12.19 -21.99
C GLY A 195 -0.04 -12.02 -23.41
N ASP A 196 -1.30 -12.39 -23.69
CA ASP A 196 -1.99 -12.21 -24.97
C ASP A 196 -2.66 -10.84 -25.13
N GLY A 197 -2.55 -9.95 -24.12
CA GLY A 197 -3.10 -8.60 -24.13
C GLY A 197 -4.53 -8.47 -23.62
N ARG A 198 -5.23 -9.57 -23.29
CA ARG A 198 -6.54 -9.48 -22.60
C ARG A 198 -6.35 -8.86 -21.22
N SER A 199 -7.30 -8.05 -20.81
CA SER A 199 -7.25 -7.40 -19.49
C SER A 199 -8.59 -7.42 -18.78
N LEU A 200 -8.54 -7.41 -17.43
CA LEU A 200 -9.69 -7.23 -16.56
C LEU A 200 -9.38 -6.14 -15.51
N GLU A 201 -10.35 -5.26 -15.31
CA GLU A 201 -10.28 -4.21 -14.29
C GLU A 201 -11.01 -4.65 -13.02
N VAL A 202 -10.37 -4.44 -11.87
CA VAL A 202 -10.95 -4.64 -10.54
C VAL A 202 -10.89 -3.30 -9.82
N GLY A 203 -11.98 -2.55 -9.92
CA GLY A 203 -12.07 -1.18 -9.39
C GLY A 203 -12.47 -1.12 -7.92
N GLY A 204 -11.85 -0.20 -7.18
CA GLY A 204 -12.18 0.09 -5.80
C GLY A 204 -11.71 -0.95 -4.78
N PHE A 205 -12.12 -0.75 -3.54
CA PHE A 205 -11.82 -1.69 -2.45
C PHE A 205 -12.62 -2.99 -2.65
N GLN A 206 -11.91 -4.09 -2.85
CA GLN A 206 -12.47 -5.41 -3.13
C GLN A 206 -11.90 -6.47 -2.19
N PRO A 207 -12.61 -7.56 -1.93
CA PRO A 207 -12.06 -8.74 -1.28
C PRO A 207 -11.06 -9.46 -2.21
N VAL A 208 -10.17 -10.26 -1.63
CA VAL A 208 -9.12 -10.99 -2.39
C VAL A 208 -9.71 -11.89 -3.48
N GLU A 209 -10.89 -12.43 -3.25
CA GLU A 209 -11.60 -13.32 -4.19
C GLU A 209 -11.93 -12.63 -5.52
N ALA A 210 -12.22 -11.33 -5.50
CA ALA A 210 -12.49 -10.58 -6.73
C ALA A 210 -11.24 -10.51 -7.62
N TYR A 211 -10.08 -10.30 -7.02
CA TYR A 211 -8.79 -10.33 -7.74
C TYR A 211 -8.46 -11.73 -8.24
N ASP A 212 -8.65 -12.77 -7.41
CA ASP A 212 -8.42 -14.16 -7.80
C ASP A 212 -9.28 -14.58 -9.00
N VAL A 213 -10.56 -14.19 -9.01
CA VAL A 213 -11.47 -14.47 -10.12
C VAL A 213 -10.99 -13.79 -11.39
N ALA A 214 -10.54 -12.52 -11.33
CA ALA A 214 -9.99 -11.81 -12.49
C ALA A 214 -8.74 -12.52 -13.03
N ILE A 215 -7.81 -12.89 -12.15
CA ILE A 215 -6.58 -13.62 -12.50
C ILE A 215 -6.92 -14.97 -13.16
N ALA A 216 -7.80 -15.77 -12.55
CA ALA A 216 -8.17 -17.09 -13.04
C ALA A 216 -8.91 -17.04 -14.39
N ASN A 217 -9.66 -16.00 -14.67
CA ASN A 217 -10.32 -15.82 -15.96
C ASN A 217 -9.35 -15.41 -17.07
N LEU A 218 -8.27 -14.70 -16.73
CA LEU A 218 -7.24 -14.31 -17.69
C LEU A 218 -6.22 -15.42 -17.94
N GLU A 219 -5.75 -16.09 -16.86
CA GLU A 219 -4.65 -17.04 -16.96
C GLU A 219 -4.82 -18.16 -15.91
N ARG A 220 -5.35 -19.30 -16.37
CA ARG A 220 -5.64 -20.46 -15.52
C ARG A 220 -4.38 -21.26 -15.12
N SER A 221 -3.30 -21.06 -15.83
CA SER A 221 -2.06 -21.81 -15.62
C SER A 221 -1.20 -21.28 -14.47
N LEU A 222 -1.55 -20.10 -13.90
CA LEU A 222 -0.80 -19.57 -12.77
C LEU A 222 -0.96 -20.46 -11.53
N GLU A 223 0.18 -20.86 -10.99
CA GLU A 223 0.21 -21.66 -9.77
C GLU A 223 -0.20 -20.83 -8.57
N ARG A 224 -0.97 -21.44 -7.67
CA ARG A 224 -1.44 -20.81 -6.43
C ARG A 224 -0.75 -21.44 -5.23
N ARG A 225 0.09 -20.69 -4.55
CA ARG A 225 0.63 -21.11 -3.27
C ARG A 225 -0.51 -21.25 -2.24
N PRO A 226 -0.57 -22.33 -1.44
CA PRO A 226 -1.56 -22.46 -0.37
C PRO A 226 -1.34 -21.39 0.72
N PRO A 227 -2.33 -21.15 1.60
CA PRO A 227 -2.13 -20.37 2.81
C PRO A 227 -0.95 -20.91 3.61
N ALA A 228 -0.20 -20.01 4.24
CA ALA A 228 0.90 -20.40 5.11
C ALA A 228 0.39 -20.88 6.47
N GLU A 229 1.09 -21.83 7.07
CA GLU A 229 0.85 -22.29 8.44
C GLU A 229 1.81 -21.64 9.44
N ASP A 230 3.00 -21.23 8.99
CA ASP A 230 4.07 -20.64 9.82
C ASP A 230 4.30 -19.17 9.47
N PRO A 231 4.11 -18.24 10.43
CA PRO A 231 4.44 -16.82 10.22
C PRO A 231 5.90 -16.56 9.82
N ALA A 232 6.85 -17.39 10.26
CA ALA A 232 8.26 -17.22 9.89
C ALA A 232 8.46 -17.38 8.38
N GLU A 233 7.74 -18.31 7.75
CA GLU A 233 7.75 -18.51 6.29
C GLU A 233 7.17 -17.29 5.55
N ILE A 234 6.09 -16.74 6.09
CA ILE A 234 5.49 -15.50 5.55
C ILE A 234 6.50 -14.35 5.62
N LEU A 235 7.07 -14.11 6.80
CA LEU A 235 7.99 -12.99 6.98
C LEU A 235 9.26 -13.13 6.14
N ALA A 236 9.74 -14.35 5.89
CA ALA A 236 10.85 -14.58 4.97
C ALA A 236 10.53 -14.17 3.53
N ALA A 237 9.27 -14.28 3.11
CA ALA A 237 8.81 -13.85 1.79
C ALA A 237 8.52 -12.32 1.74
N PHE A 238 8.35 -11.66 2.89
CA PHE A 238 8.08 -10.23 3.02
C PHE A 238 9.12 -9.53 3.89
N PRO A 239 10.35 -9.33 3.41
CA PRO A 239 11.46 -8.81 4.21
C PRO A 239 11.21 -7.39 4.76
N ASP A 240 10.37 -6.58 4.11
CA ASP A 240 9.98 -5.26 4.57
C ASP A 240 8.89 -5.30 5.66
N GLY A 241 8.41 -6.49 6.01
CA GLY A 241 7.46 -6.74 7.08
C GLY A 241 5.99 -6.61 6.66
N LEU A 242 5.16 -7.23 7.49
CA LEU A 242 3.70 -7.21 7.40
C LEU A 242 3.07 -6.83 8.75
N THR A 243 1.88 -6.25 8.71
CA THR A 243 1.04 -6.04 9.88
C THR A 243 0.38 -7.35 10.32
N THR A 244 -0.11 -7.43 11.55
CA THR A 244 -0.83 -8.62 12.04
C THR A 244 -1.97 -9.01 11.12
N SER A 245 -2.73 -8.04 10.61
CA SER A 245 -3.85 -8.31 9.69
C SER A 245 -3.42 -8.86 8.33
N GLU A 246 -2.28 -8.45 7.82
CA GLU A 246 -1.73 -8.99 6.56
C GLU A 246 -1.25 -10.42 6.75
N VAL A 247 -0.56 -10.71 7.87
CA VAL A 247 -0.15 -12.08 8.20
C VAL A 247 -1.38 -12.97 8.39
N ALA A 248 -2.37 -12.53 9.17
CA ALA A 248 -3.61 -13.27 9.36
C ALA A 248 -4.31 -13.60 8.04
N ALA A 249 -4.35 -12.64 7.10
CA ALA A 249 -4.95 -12.88 5.78
C ALA A 249 -4.18 -13.91 4.96
N VAL A 250 -2.84 -13.90 5.00
CA VAL A 250 -2.00 -14.91 4.29
C VAL A 250 -2.17 -16.31 4.89
N MET A 251 -2.38 -16.42 6.20
CA MET A 251 -2.64 -17.70 6.88
C MET A 251 -4.06 -18.22 6.65
N THR A 252 -4.96 -17.40 6.12
CA THR A 252 -6.38 -17.72 6.03
C THR A 252 -6.70 -18.54 4.79
N HIS A 253 -7.47 -19.63 4.95
CA HIS A 253 -8.03 -20.40 3.86
C HIS A 253 -9.06 -19.59 3.06
N HIS A 254 -9.21 -19.97 1.78
CA HIS A 254 -10.14 -19.31 0.87
C HIS A 254 -11.56 -19.24 1.45
N LEU A 255 -12.19 -18.07 1.37
CA LEU A 255 -13.52 -17.74 1.91
C LEU A 255 -13.65 -17.80 3.45
N ALA A 256 -12.59 -18.05 4.19
CA ALA A 256 -12.61 -17.99 5.64
C ALA A 256 -12.38 -16.54 6.13
N ILE A 257 -12.75 -16.26 7.37
CA ILE A 257 -12.50 -15.00 8.03
C ILE A 257 -11.10 -15.05 8.66
N PRO A 258 -10.22 -14.06 8.42
CA PRO A 258 -8.91 -13.99 9.07
C PRO A 258 -9.01 -13.94 10.60
N ASP A 259 -8.32 -14.85 11.26
CA ASP A 259 -8.18 -14.86 12.71
C ASP A 259 -6.92 -14.07 13.11
N ARG A 260 -7.12 -12.81 13.50
CA ARG A 260 -6.03 -11.92 13.88
C ARG A 260 -5.39 -12.30 15.22
N ASP A 261 -6.19 -12.78 16.16
CA ASP A 261 -5.69 -13.12 17.50
C ASP A 261 -4.80 -14.36 17.40
N ALA A 262 -5.23 -15.39 16.66
CA ALA A 262 -4.39 -16.56 16.40
C ALA A 262 -3.09 -16.22 15.63
N ALA A 263 -3.17 -15.30 14.65
CA ALA A 263 -1.98 -14.85 13.92
C ALA A 263 -1.03 -14.05 14.83
N GLU A 264 -1.55 -13.19 15.72
CA GLU A 264 -0.73 -12.44 16.67
C GLU A 264 -0.06 -13.36 17.67
N ASP A 265 -0.75 -14.35 18.22
CA ASP A 265 -0.19 -15.37 19.11
C ASP A 265 0.97 -16.14 18.44
N ALA A 266 0.79 -16.55 17.19
CA ALA A 266 1.83 -17.22 16.40
C ALA A 266 3.03 -16.31 16.13
N LEU A 267 2.80 -15.02 15.81
CA LEU A 267 3.84 -14.01 15.61
C LEU A 267 4.62 -13.73 16.91
N ILE A 268 3.94 -13.66 18.05
CA ILE A 268 4.59 -13.53 19.37
C ILE A 268 5.52 -14.73 19.64
N ALA A 269 5.05 -15.94 19.34
CA ALA A 269 5.87 -17.14 19.46
C ALA A 269 7.09 -17.10 18.51
N THR A 270 6.92 -16.61 17.28
CA THR A 270 8.01 -16.43 16.30
C THR A 270 9.07 -15.43 16.80
N VAL A 271 8.64 -14.33 17.43
CA VAL A 271 9.56 -13.38 18.07
C VAL A 271 10.28 -13.99 19.28
N ALA A 272 9.55 -14.73 20.13
CA ALA A 272 10.16 -15.42 21.29
C ALA A 272 11.20 -16.47 20.88
N ALA A 273 11.01 -17.10 19.71
CA ALA A 273 11.98 -18.00 19.10
C ALA A 273 13.17 -17.29 18.43
N GLY A 274 13.18 -15.95 18.38
CA GLY A 274 14.25 -15.16 17.76
C GLY A 274 14.19 -15.14 16.22
N ALA A 275 13.11 -15.59 15.61
CA ALA A 275 12.96 -15.64 14.15
C ALA A 275 12.31 -14.38 13.55
N ALA A 276 11.73 -13.51 14.37
CA ALA A 276 11.14 -12.25 13.95
C ALA A 276 11.43 -11.11 14.92
N THR A 277 11.18 -9.87 14.45
CA THR A 277 11.15 -8.68 15.28
C THR A 277 9.79 -7.99 15.17
N ARG A 278 9.41 -7.25 16.22
CA ARG A 278 8.16 -6.52 16.33
C ARG A 278 8.40 -5.03 16.52
N ARG A 279 7.79 -4.21 15.67
CA ARG A 279 7.78 -2.75 15.81
C ARG A 279 6.34 -2.26 15.95
N ALA A 280 6.05 -1.50 17.01
CA ALA A 280 4.71 -0.96 17.24
C ALA A 280 4.34 0.10 16.19
N PHE A 281 3.13 0.00 15.62
CA PHE A 281 2.54 0.97 14.70
C PHE A 281 1.07 1.20 15.05
N GLY A 282 0.71 2.42 15.44
CA GLY A 282 -0.67 2.76 15.80
C GLY A 282 -1.22 1.84 16.90
N ASN A 283 -2.24 1.07 16.58
CA ASN A 283 -2.87 0.08 17.48
C ASN A 283 -2.51 -1.37 17.14
N ASP A 284 -1.41 -1.59 16.43
CA ASP A 284 -0.93 -2.90 15.98
C ASP A 284 0.62 -2.88 15.90
N ALA A 285 1.21 -3.73 15.08
CA ALA A 285 2.65 -3.80 14.86
C ALA A 285 2.97 -4.10 13.39
N LEU A 286 4.21 -3.79 13.01
CA LEU A 286 4.89 -4.33 11.85
C LEU A 286 5.82 -5.45 12.34
N TRP A 287 5.70 -6.60 11.74
CA TRP A 287 6.51 -7.78 12.02
C TRP A 287 7.46 -8.01 10.85
N THR A 288 8.74 -8.14 11.14
CA THR A 288 9.80 -8.35 10.13
C THR A 288 10.58 -9.61 10.47
N PRO A 289 11.20 -10.30 9.49
CA PRO A 289 12.10 -11.40 9.81
C PRO A 289 13.26 -10.88 10.67
N ALA A 290 13.76 -11.71 11.58
CA ALA A 290 14.99 -11.38 12.29
C ALA A 290 16.15 -11.29 11.29
N THR A 291 16.93 -10.21 11.36
CA THR A 291 18.14 -10.07 10.54
C THR A 291 19.13 -11.12 11.02
N THR A 292 19.46 -12.10 10.19
CA THR A 292 20.55 -13.03 10.52
C THR A 292 21.86 -12.26 10.61
N ALA A 293 22.65 -12.51 11.64
CA ALA A 293 23.93 -11.80 11.92
C ALA A 293 24.92 -11.81 10.73
N ALA A 294 24.72 -12.66 9.72
CA ALA A 294 25.52 -12.70 8.50
C ALA A 294 25.26 -11.51 7.54
N SER A 295 24.11 -10.84 7.63
CA SER A 295 23.79 -9.65 6.81
C SER A 295 24.29 -8.34 7.42
N ALA A 296 24.58 -8.33 8.72
CA ALA A 296 25.09 -7.13 9.43
C ALA A 296 26.59 -6.90 9.23
N LEU A 297 27.33 -7.85 8.63
CA LEU A 297 28.76 -7.74 8.32
C LEU A 297 29.03 -7.32 6.86
N ALA A 298 27.98 -7.10 6.05
CA ALA A 298 28.08 -6.75 4.63
C ALA A 298 27.50 -5.35 4.30
N ALA A 299 27.19 -4.52 5.31
CA ALA A 299 26.70 -3.15 5.16
C ALA A 299 27.76 -2.11 5.59
#